data_090923397a5eb642ba0b1f1c4f08b2d6
#
_entry.id   090923397a5eb642ba0b1f1c4f08b2d6
#
_cell.length_a   1.000
_cell.length_b   1.000
_cell.length_c   1.000
_cell.angle_alpha   90.00
_cell.angle_beta   90.00
_cell.angle_gamma   90.00
#
_symmetry.space_group_name_H-M   'P 1'
#
loop_
_entity.id
_entity.type
_entity.pdbx_description
1 polymer ?
#
loop_
_entity_poly.entity_id
_entity_poly.type
_entity_poly.pdbx_seq_one_letter_code
_entity_poly.pdbx_strand_id
1 'polypeptide(L)'
;MGIHQKITGLFLLVSTLIYCQEKPSYFQPSLLRASATIAPTRFYVQNTTVAFINGFVEYILEDKISVRGEGFVMVPNSAFILTTTPEIFPRNCNSWFAGFGYHLGKKNWKLDVHAAPGILAAELAKNYNPNNVPESYQWSVNPSYLIKIGTTFYFSKFCHFFAELNYSDAWARKTPYISLSMKQYGISAGLGFHLVTKKTP
;
A
#
# COMPACT_ATOMS: atom_id res chain seq x y z
N MET A 1 -32.68 -18.52 1.08
CA MET A 1 -31.79 -18.10 2.18
C MET A 1 -31.34 -16.68 1.89
N GLY A 2 -31.91 -15.68 2.58
CA GLY A 2 -31.78 -14.26 2.23
C GLY A 2 -30.41 -13.69 2.57
N ILE A 3 -30.04 -12.61 1.89
CA ILE A 3 -28.79 -11.88 2.09
C ILE A 3 -28.57 -11.50 3.56
N HIS A 4 -29.66 -11.15 4.29
CA HIS A 4 -29.61 -10.84 5.72
C HIS A 4 -29.08 -11.99 6.59
N GLN A 5 -29.44 -13.25 6.31
CA GLN A 5 -28.93 -14.40 7.06
C GLN A 5 -27.44 -14.65 6.84
N LYS A 6 -26.93 -14.36 5.64
CA LYS A 6 -25.49 -14.47 5.33
C LYS A 6 -24.67 -13.38 6.03
N ILE A 7 -25.21 -12.16 6.10
CA ILE A 7 -24.56 -11.03 6.78
C ILE A 7 -24.55 -11.26 8.30
N THR A 8 -25.67 -11.75 8.87
CA THR A 8 -25.74 -12.08 10.31
C THR A 8 -24.77 -13.22 10.66
N GLY A 9 -24.67 -14.25 9.81
CA GLY A 9 -23.72 -15.34 10.00
C GLY A 9 -22.26 -14.85 9.95
N LEU A 10 -21.93 -13.94 9.05
CA LEU A 10 -20.60 -13.34 8.96
C LEU A 10 -20.28 -12.49 10.20
N PHE A 11 -21.26 -11.70 10.70
CA PHE A 11 -21.09 -10.90 11.91
C PHE A 11 -20.93 -11.77 13.18
N LEU A 12 -21.67 -12.88 13.28
CA LEU A 12 -21.51 -13.85 14.37
C LEU A 12 -20.14 -14.55 14.31
N LEU A 13 -19.66 -14.89 13.14
CA LEU A 13 -18.33 -15.51 12.95
C LEU A 13 -17.21 -14.55 13.32
N VAL A 14 -17.32 -13.28 12.95
CA VAL A 14 -16.38 -12.21 13.33
C VAL A 14 -16.44 -11.95 14.83
N SER A 15 -17.64 -11.91 15.45
CA SER A 15 -17.77 -11.70 16.89
C SER A 15 -17.25 -12.87 17.73
N THR A 16 -17.43 -14.12 17.31
CA THR A 16 -16.84 -15.29 17.99
C THR A 16 -15.32 -15.33 17.89
N LEU A 17 -14.74 -14.88 16.77
CA LEU A 17 -13.29 -14.71 16.63
C LEU A 17 -12.74 -13.62 17.56
N ILE A 18 -13.53 -12.59 17.87
CA ILE A 18 -13.13 -11.49 18.76
C ILE A 18 -13.21 -11.92 20.25
N TYR A 19 -14.17 -12.76 20.61
CA TYR A 19 -14.40 -13.18 22.01
C TYR A 19 -13.53 -14.32 22.51
N CYS A 20 -12.93 -15.10 21.62
CA CYS A 20 -12.09 -16.22 22.04
C CYS A 20 -10.63 -15.76 22.09
N GLN A 21 -10.17 -15.28 23.22
CA GLN A 21 -8.82 -15.53 23.77
C GLN A 21 -8.19 -14.39 24.57
N GLU A 22 -7.86 -14.68 25.79
CA GLU A 22 -6.67 -14.13 26.48
C GLU A 22 -5.39 -14.71 25.84
N LYS A 23 -5.21 -14.53 24.53
CA LYS A 23 -3.96 -14.89 23.87
C LYS A 23 -2.91 -13.82 24.13
N PRO A 24 -1.64 -14.23 24.30
CA PRO A 24 -0.53 -13.28 24.40
C PRO A 24 -0.53 -12.34 23.17
N SER A 25 -0.18 -11.09 23.39
CA SER A 25 -0.01 -10.15 22.30
C SER A 25 1.14 -10.62 21.41
N TYR A 26 0.87 -10.79 20.12
CA TYR A 26 1.92 -11.09 19.14
C TYR A 26 2.65 -9.82 18.68
N PHE A 27 2.07 -8.65 18.93
CA PHE A 27 2.70 -7.37 18.65
C PHE A 27 3.56 -6.95 19.85
N GLN A 28 4.86 -6.79 19.63
CA GLN A 28 5.84 -6.44 20.65
C GLN A 28 7.05 -5.74 20.03
N PRO A 29 7.87 -5.03 20.80
CA PRO A 29 9.16 -4.51 20.32
C PRO A 29 10.03 -5.61 19.72
N SER A 30 10.89 -5.22 18.79
CA SER A 30 11.76 -6.14 18.03
C SER A 30 11.03 -7.11 17.11
N LEU A 31 9.77 -6.84 16.77
CA LEU A 31 9.04 -7.56 15.75
C LEU A 31 9.47 -7.05 14.36
N LEU A 32 9.95 -7.95 13.53
CA LEU A 32 10.15 -7.72 12.09
C LEU A 32 8.95 -8.27 11.34
N ARG A 33 8.30 -7.47 10.52
CA ARG A 33 7.20 -7.91 9.67
C ARG A 33 7.44 -7.58 8.21
N ALA A 34 6.93 -8.42 7.31
CA ALA A 34 7.04 -8.25 5.87
C ALA A 34 5.79 -8.74 5.17
N SER A 35 5.49 -8.15 4.04
CA SER A 35 4.40 -8.59 3.18
C SER A 35 4.64 -8.18 1.73
N ALA A 36 3.97 -8.88 0.81
CA ALA A 36 3.82 -8.49 -0.58
C ALA A 36 2.38 -8.74 -1.02
N THR A 37 1.81 -7.81 -1.78
CA THR A 37 0.42 -7.89 -2.25
C THR A 37 0.24 -7.12 -3.55
N ILE A 38 -0.91 -7.30 -4.19
CA ILE A 38 -1.35 -6.47 -5.30
C ILE A 38 -2.13 -5.29 -4.72
N ALA A 39 -1.77 -4.07 -5.13
CA ALA A 39 -2.37 -2.82 -4.68
C ALA A 39 -3.00 -2.08 -5.89
N PRO A 40 -4.31 -2.19 -6.09
CA PRO A 40 -5.00 -1.32 -7.05
C PRO A 40 -4.85 0.13 -6.62
N THR A 41 -4.39 0.96 -7.54
CA THR A 41 -4.05 2.35 -7.27
C THR A 41 -4.57 3.24 -8.39
N ARG A 42 -5.21 4.34 -8.02
CA ARG A 42 -5.74 5.33 -8.96
C ARG A 42 -4.85 6.56 -8.99
N PHE A 43 -4.38 6.93 -10.17
CA PHE A 43 -3.82 8.24 -10.46
C PHE A 43 -4.94 9.24 -10.63
N TYR A 44 -5.05 10.18 -9.71
CA TYR A 44 -6.18 11.11 -9.66
C TYR A 44 -6.23 12.04 -10.86
N VAL A 45 -5.10 12.69 -11.19
CA VAL A 45 -5.03 13.68 -12.29
C VAL A 45 -5.17 13.01 -13.65
N GLN A 46 -4.58 11.82 -13.82
CA GLN A 46 -4.64 11.05 -15.08
C GLN A 46 -5.92 10.23 -15.23
N ASN A 47 -6.77 10.19 -14.21
CA ASN A 47 -7.99 9.38 -14.17
C ASN A 47 -7.77 7.92 -14.59
N THR A 48 -6.65 7.35 -14.19
CA THR A 48 -6.20 6.02 -14.60
C THR A 48 -6.02 5.14 -13.37
N THR A 49 -6.54 3.93 -13.40
CA THR A 49 -6.32 2.91 -12.37
C THR A 49 -5.31 1.89 -12.88
N VAL A 50 -4.33 1.56 -12.05
CA VAL A 50 -3.30 0.56 -12.35
C VAL A 50 -3.16 -0.41 -11.18
N ALA A 51 -2.57 -1.58 -11.43
CA ALA A 51 -2.16 -2.49 -10.38
C ALA A 51 -0.68 -2.31 -10.07
N PHE A 52 -0.35 -2.23 -8.78
CA PHE A 52 1.02 -2.32 -8.31
C PHE A 52 1.25 -3.64 -7.57
N ILE A 53 2.44 -4.18 -7.68
CA ILE A 53 2.97 -5.09 -6.67
C ILE A 53 3.53 -4.19 -5.57
N ASN A 54 2.95 -4.28 -4.38
CA ASN A 54 3.37 -3.56 -3.19
C ASN A 54 4.02 -4.53 -2.22
N GLY A 55 5.21 -4.20 -1.74
CA GLY A 55 5.91 -4.96 -0.73
C GLY A 55 6.51 -4.07 0.34
N PHE A 56 6.49 -4.51 1.59
CA PHE A 56 7.13 -3.79 2.68
C PHE A 56 7.89 -4.70 3.63
N VAL A 57 8.86 -4.09 4.30
CA VAL A 57 9.54 -4.63 5.48
C VAL A 57 9.45 -3.58 6.57
N GLU A 58 9.09 -3.97 7.77
CA GLU A 58 8.89 -3.08 8.90
C GLU A 58 9.43 -3.68 10.18
N TYR A 59 10.14 -2.86 10.94
CA TYR A 59 10.71 -3.22 12.22
C TYR A 59 10.10 -2.38 13.34
N ILE A 60 9.51 -3.04 14.34
CA ILE A 60 8.90 -2.39 15.49
C ILE A 60 10.01 -2.07 16.50
N LEU A 61 10.27 -0.77 16.67
CA LEU A 61 11.30 -0.26 17.59
C LEU A 61 10.82 -0.32 19.05
N GLU A 62 9.59 0.17 19.27
CA GLU A 62 8.93 0.29 20.55
C GLU A 62 7.47 -0.12 20.43
N ASP A 63 6.72 -0.13 21.53
CA ASP A 63 5.30 -0.56 21.55
C ASP A 63 4.40 0.16 20.54
N LYS A 64 4.79 1.32 20.05
CA LYS A 64 3.97 2.13 19.17
C LYS A 64 4.70 2.66 17.93
N ILE A 65 6.01 2.51 17.85
CA ILE A 65 6.84 3.14 16.83
C ILE A 65 7.56 2.08 16.01
N SER A 66 7.54 2.26 14.71
CA SER A 66 8.27 1.40 13.77
C SER A 66 9.05 2.20 12.73
N VAL A 67 9.98 1.51 12.07
CA VAL A 67 10.62 1.95 10.82
C VAL A 67 10.17 1.00 9.72
N ARG A 68 9.73 1.56 8.59
CA ARG A 68 9.22 0.81 7.45
C ARG A 68 9.89 1.24 6.15
N GLY A 69 10.38 0.24 5.40
CA GLY A 69 10.75 0.37 4.00
C GLY A 69 9.69 -0.25 3.11
N GLU A 70 9.32 0.42 2.02
CA GLU A 70 8.23 -0.01 1.16
C GLU A 70 8.49 0.30 -0.30
N GLY A 71 8.06 -0.59 -1.20
CA GLY A 71 8.15 -0.43 -2.64
C GLY A 71 6.84 -0.72 -3.35
N PHE A 72 6.60 0.02 -4.42
CA PHE A 72 5.52 -0.21 -5.37
C PHE A 72 6.12 -0.35 -6.76
N VAL A 73 5.81 -1.44 -7.43
CA VAL A 73 6.23 -1.72 -8.81
C VAL A 73 4.98 -1.87 -9.65
N MET A 74 4.79 -1.01 -10.63
CA MET A 74 3.62 -1.06 -11.52
C MET A 74 3.64 -2.36 -12.34
N VAL A 75 2.50 -3.06 -12.34
CA VAL A 75 2.32 -4.22 -13.21
C VAL A 75 2.18 -3.73 -14.66
N PRO A 76 3.00 -4.19 -15.60
CA PRO A 76 2.91 -3.78 -16.99
C PRO A 76 1.51 -4.04 -17.57
N ASN A 77 1.03 -3.11 -18.41
CA ASN A 77 -0.26 -3.21 -19.10
C ASN A 77 -1.50 -3.33 -18.18
N SER A 78 -1.35 -2.99 -16.90
CA SER A 78 -2.46 -3.02 -15.93
C SER A 78 -3.30 -1.73 -15.94
N ALA A 79 -2.96 -0.74 -16.76
CA ALA A 79 -3.66 0.54 -16.80
C ALA A 79 -5.10 0.35 -17.29
N PHE A 80 -6.07 0.75 -16.47
CA PHE A 80 -7.48 0.78 -16.80
C PHE A 80 -8.00 2.21 -16.78
N ILE A 81 -8.44 2.70 -17.95
CA ILE A 81 -8.91 4.07 -18.13
C ILE A 81 -10.43 4.08 -18.00
N LEU A 82 -10.95 4.82 -17.01
CA LEU A 82 -12.36 4.73 -16.63
C LEU A 82 -13.34 5.54 -17.48
N THR A 83 -12.95 6.70 -18.04
CA THR A 83 -13.94 7.60 -18.68
C THR A 83 -13.45 8.39 -19.87
N THR A 84 -12.23 8.88 -19.86
CA THR A 84 -11.63 9.66 -20.94
C THR A 84 -10.17 9.26 -21.09
N THR A 85 -9.70 9.11 -22.33
CA THR A 85 -8.28 8.87 -22.59
C THR A 85 -7.48 10.09 -22.13
N PRO A 86 -6.66 9.99 -21.07
CA PRO A 86 -5.82 11.10 -20.67
C PRO A 86 -4.81 11.38 -21.79
N GLU A 87 -4.53 12.66 -22.03
CA GLU A 87 -3.50 13.05 -23.01
C GLU A 87 -2.13 12.48 -22.64
N ILE A 88 -1.85 12.36 -21.34
CA ILE A 88 -0.61 11.82 -20.77
C ILE A 88 -0.96 10.87 -19.63
N PHE A 89 -0.37 9.70 -19.65
CA PHE A 89 -0.59 8.67 -18.60
C PHE A 89 0.74 7.97 -18.23
N PRO A 90 0.84 7.40 -17.02
CA PRO A 90 1.99 6.59 -16.64
C PRO A 90 1.99 5.26 -17.40
N ARG A 91 3.02 5.04 -18.21
CA ARG A 91 3.28 3.76 -18.89
C ARG A 91 3.96 2.79 -17.95
N ASN A 92 4.89 3.32 -17.15
CA ASN A 92 5.58 2.60 -16.11
C ASN A 92 5.81 3.52 -14.92
N CYS A 93 5.68 2.99 -13.72
CA CYS A 93 5.82 3.76 -12.51
C CYS A 93 6.29 2.85 -11.36
N ASN A 94 7.39 3.25 -10.74
CA ASN A 94 7.92 2.55 -9.56
C ASN A 94 8.20 3.57 -8.47
N SER A 95 7.95 3.20 -7.22
CA SER A 95 8.22 4.10 -6.10
C SER A 95 8.75 3.34 -4.89
N TRP A 96 9.63 4.01 -4.14
CA TRP A 96 10.27 3.48 -2.95
C TRP A 96 10.22 4.52 -1.85
N PHE A 97 9.86 4.07 -0.66
CA PHE A 97 9.65 4.90 0.52
C PHE A 97 10.36 4.30 1.71
N ALA A 98 10.86 5.16 2.61
CA ALA A 98 11.36 4.75 3.90
C ALA A 98 10.92 5.78 4.94
N GLY A 99 10.33 5.34 6.05
CA GLY A 99 9.78 6.25 7.04
C GLY A 99 9.37 5.56 8.32
N PHE A 100 8.49 6.23 9.05
CA PHE A 100 8.07 5.81 10.37
C PHE A 100 6.59 5.41 10.38
N GLY A 101 6.28 4.46 11.27
CA GLY A 101 4.93 4.04 11.59
C GLY A 101 4.59 4.31 13.04
N TYR A 102 3.31 4.58 13.29
CA TYR A 102 2.75 4.67 14.63
C TYR A 102 1.57 3.71 14.76
N HIS A 103 1.60 2.88 15.81
CA HIS A 103 0.67 1.79 16.02
C HIS A 103 -0.21 2.05 17.24
N LEU A 104 -1.52 2.07 17.03
CA LEU A 104 -2.54 2.23 18.06
C LEU A 104 -3.32 0.94 18.23
N GLY A 105 -3.87 0.72 19.41
CA GLY A 105 -4.74 -0.43 19.68
C GLY A 105 -4.18 -1.37 20.74
N LYS A 106 -5.00 -2.34 21.11
CA LYS A 106 -4.70 -3.28 22.20
C LYS A 106 -4.50 -4.70 21.65
N LYS A 107 -3.65 -5.46 22.32
CA LYS A 107 -3.38 -6.88 21.99
C LYS A 107 -3.00 -7.04 20.49
N ASN A 108 -3.72 -7.91 19.79
CA ASN A 108 -3.41 -8.36 18.44
C ASN A 108 -4.06 -7.51 17.32
N TRP A 109 -4.83 -6.49 17.67
CA TRP A 109 -5.42 -5.57 16.69
C TRP A 109 -4.75 -4.20 16.77
N LYS A 110 -4.21 -3.74 15.65
CA LYS A 110 -3.53 -2.45 15.55
C LYS A 110 -4.16 -1.60 14.46
N LEU A 111 -4.31 -0.33 14.74
CA LEU A 111 -4.52 0.72 13.76
C LEU A 111 -3.13 1.32 13.46
N ASP A 112 -2.75 1.34 12.21
CA ASP A 112 -1.44 1.72 11.77
C ASP A 112 -1.51 3.04 10.99
N VAL A 113 -0.62 3.98 11.29
CA VAL A 113 -0.43 5.22 10.53
C VAL A 113 1.03 5.31 10.14
N HIS A 114 1.32 5.51 8.85
CA HIS A 114 2.70 5.61 8.34
C HIS A 114 2.88 6.91 7.55
N ALA A 115 4.06 7.49 7.68
CA ALA A 115 4.51 8.61 6.87
C ALA A 115 5.95 8.37 6.43
N ALA A 116 6.20 8.48 5.13
CA ALA A 116 7.47 8.15 4.54
C ALA A 116 7.82 9.09 3.37
N PRO A 117 8.96 9.78 3.40
CA PRO A 117 9.57 10.33 2.20
C PRO A 117 10.05 9.20 1.28
N GLY A 118 10.20 9.51 0.00
CA GLY A 118 10.64 8.55 -0.98
C GLY A 118 10.94 9.15 -2.35
N ILE A 119 11.05 8.26 -3.31
CA ILE A 119 11.27 8.61 -4.71
C ILE A 119 10.27 7.88 -5.59
N LEU A 120 9.86 8.54 -6.66
CA LEU A 120 9.03 7.98 -7.71
C LEU A 120 9.79 8.06 -9.03
N ALA A 121 9.98 6.92 -9.68
CA ALA A 121 10.50 6.80 -11.03
C ALA A 121 9.33 6.51 -11.98
N ALA A 122 9.11 7.36 -12.97
CA ALA A 122 8.00 7.23 -13.90
C ALA A 122 8.43 7.44 -15.35
N GLU A 123 7.89 6.62 -16.22
CA GLU A 123 7.86 6.79 -17.66
C GLU A 123 6.45 7.21 -18.06
N LEU A 124 6.32 8.36 -18.68
CA LEU A 124 5.04 8.87 -19.16
C LEU A 124 4.88 8.54 -20.64
N ALA A 125 3.65 8.36 -21.08
CA ALA A 125 3.32 8.20 -22.49
C ALA A 125 2.20 9.18 -22.89
N LYS A 126 2.23 9.61 -24.16
CA LYS A 126 1.22 10.48 -24.77
C LYS A 126 0.32 9.65 -25.68
N ASN A 127 -0.96 10.02 -25.75
CA ASN A 127 -1.98 9.45 -26.64
C ASN A 127 -2.08 7.91 -26.54
N TYR A 128 -2.87 7.45 -25.59
CA TYR A 128 -3.31 6.07 -25.62
C TYR A 128 -4.29 5.84 -26.76
N ASN A 129 -3.76 5.46 -27.92
CA ASN A 129 -4.55 4.83 -28.97
C ASN A 129 -4.15 3.35 -28.98
N PRO A 130 -5.05 2.39 -28.75
CA PRO A 130 -4.71 0.97 -28.73
C PRO A 130 -4.12 0.46 -30.06
N ASN A 131 -4.33 1.20 -31.14
CA ASN A 131 -3.82 0.86 -32.48
C ASN A 131 -2.49 1.55 -32.81
N ASN A 132 -1.99 2.46 -32.00
CA ASN A 132 -0.72 3.16 -32.19
C ASN A 132 0.22 2.89 -31.05
N VAL A 133 1.50 2.71 -31.36
CA VAL A 133 2.55 2.66 -30.33
C VAL A 133 2.57 4.02 -29.62
N PRO A 134 2.31 4.09 -28.30
CA PRO A 134 2.29 5.35 -27.60
C PRO A 134 3.69 5.99 -27.65
N GLU A 135 3.74 7.28 -27.95
CA GLU A 135 4.98 8.05 -27.83
C GLU A 135 5.39 8.08 -26.34
N SER A 136 6.51 7.46 -26.01
CA SER A 136 7.02 7.42 -24.65
C SER A 136 7.98 8.59 -24.39
N TYR A 137 7.95 9.09 -23.15
CA TYR A 137 8.90 10.08 -22.65
C TYR A 137 9.98 9.40 -21.84
N GLN A 138 11.10 10.09 -21.69
CA GLN A 138 12.18 9.61 -20.84
C GLN A 138 11.72 9.39 -19.40
N TRP A 139 12.36 8.43 -18.75
CA TRP A 139 12.19 8.21 -17.32
C TRP A 139 12.58 9.46 -16.52
N SER A 140 11.77 9.79 -15.56
CA SER A 140 12.06 10.83 -14.59
C SER A 140 12.02 10.25 -13.18
N VAL A 141 12.98 10.65 -12.35
CA VAL A 141 13.04 10.31 -10.93
C VAL A 141 12.76 11.56 -10.13
N ASN A 142 11.76 11.51 -9.25
CA ASN A 142 11.25 12.68 -8.56
C ASN A 142 11.07 12.39 -7.06
N PRO A 143 11.30 13.40 -6.19
CA PRO A 143 10.94 13.29 -4.80
C PRO A 143 9.45 12.98 -4.64
N SER A 144 9.14 12.15 -3.67
CA SER A 144 7.77 11.71 -3.38
C SER A 144 7.57 11.57 -1.88
N TYR A 145 6.31 11.51 -1.45
CA TYR A 145 5.97 11.13 -0.09
C TYR A 145 4.78 10.17 -0.10
N LEU A 146 4.68 9.38 0.96
CA LEU A 146 3.64 8.39 1.18
C LEU A 146 3.02 8.61 2.56
N ILE A 147 1.70 8.60 2.62
CA ILE A 147 0.92 8.55 3.85
C ILE A 147 0.02 7.33 3.77
N LYS A 148 -0.01 6.52 4.83
CA LYS A 148 -0.86 5.34 4.92
C LYS A 148 -1.63 5.34 6.23
N ILE A 149 -2.83 4.82 6.15
CA ILE A 149 -3.67 4.47 7.29
C ILE A 149 -4.18 3.06 7.07
N GLY A 150 -4.11 2.23 8.10
CA GLY A 150 -4.53 0.86 7.94
C GLY A 150 -4.78 0.16 9.26
N THR A 151 -5.04 -1.12 9.16
CA THR A 151 -5.24 -1.98 10.31
C THR A 151 -4.52 -3.30 10.11
N THR A 152 -3.97 -3.82 11.20
CA THR A 152 -3.29 -5.12 11.21
C THR A 152 -3.87 -5.99 12.32
N PHE A 153 -4.17 -7.25 11.98
CA PHE A 153 -4.62 -8.26 12.91
C PHE A 153 -3.65 -9.44 12.98
N TYR A 154 -3.04 -9.64 14.13
CA TYR A 154 -2.08 -10.70 14.42
C TYR A 154 -2.83 -11.93 14.91
N PHE A 155 -3.02 -12.94 14.06
CA PHE A 155 -3.81 -14.13 14.40
C PHE A 155 -2.94 -15.35 14.78
N SER A 156 -1.65 -15.31 14.50
CA SER A 156 -0.70 -16.37 14.85
C SER A 156 0.66 -15.79 15.27
N LYS A 157 1.61 -16.65 15.66
CA LYS A 157 2.99 -16.26 16.00
C LYS A 157 3.81 -15.79 14.79
N PHE A 158 3.36 -16.09 13.58
CA PHE A 158 4.14 -15.85 12.35
C PHE A 158 3.36 -15.08 11.29
N CYS A 159 2.04 -14.99 11.41
CA CYS A 159 1.19 -14.44 10.36
C CYS A 159 0.26 -13.36 10.89
N HIS A 160 0.02 -12.36 10.04
CA HIS A 160 -0.94 -11.29 10.29
C HIS A 160 -1.72 -10.98 9.01
N PHE A 161 -2.95 -10.52 9.17
CA PHE A 161 -3.70 -9.82 8.12
C PHE A 161 -3.44 -8.34 8.22
N PHE A 162 -3.43 -7.66 7.08
CA PHE A 162 -3.41 -6.21 7.03
C PHE A 162 -4.35 -5.69 5.94
N ALA A 163 -4.84 -4.47 6.14
CA ALA A 163 -5.58 -3.69 5.16
C ALA A 163 -5.20 -2.22 5.33
N GLU A 164 -4.76 -1.57 4.25
CA GLU A 164 -4.21 -0.22 4.28
C GLU A 164 -4.77 0.60 3.12
N LEU A 165 -5.09 1.85 3.39
CA LEU A 165 -5.30 2.90 2.40
C LEU A 165 -4.00 3.68 2.27
N ASN A 166 -3.58 3.96 1.06
CA ASN A 166 -2.37 4.72 0.81
C ASN A 166 -2.67 5.96 -0.05
N TYR A 167 -1.94 7.01 0.23
CA TYR A 167 -1.88 8.22 -0.56
C TYR A 167 -0.43 8.57 -0.80
N SER A 168 -0.05 8.81 -2.05
CA SER A 168 1.27 9.34 -2.38
C SER A 168 1.15 10.45 -3.42
N ASP A 169 2.12 11.35 -3.42
CA ASP A 169 2.23 12.42 -4.40
C ASP A 169 3.68 12.62 -4.81
N ALA A 170 3.86 12.97 -6.08
CA ALA A 170 5.12 13.36 -6.66
C ALA A 170 4.86 14.25 -7.88
N TRP A 171 5.88 14.97 -8.32
CA TRP A 171 5.84 15.77 -9.54
C TRP A 171 6.76 15.16 -10.58
N ALA A 172 6.19 14.41 -11.53
CA ALA A 172 6.95 13.86 -12.64
C ALA A 172 7.19 14.94 -13.71
N ARG A 173 8.44 15.13 -14.09
CA ARG A 173 8.81 16.08 -15.13
C ARG A 173 8.68 15.43 -16.50
N LYS A 174 7.92 16.05 -17.39
CA LYS A 174 7.80 15.69 -18.81
C LYS A 174 8.91 16.35 -19.63
N THR A 175 9.16 17.62 -19.34
CA THR A 175 10.22 18.45 -19.91
C THR A 175 10.76 19.37 -18.82
N PRO A 176 11.85 20.13 -19.03
CA PRO A 176 12.31 21.11 -18.06
C PRO A 176 11.24 22.13 -17.64
N TYR A 177 10.21 22.34 -18.46
CA TYR A 177 9.16 23.35 -18.27
C TYR A 177 7.79 22.79 -17.89
N ILE A 178 7.57 21.48 -18.00
CA ILE A 178 6.27 20.85 -17.74
C ILE A 178 6.42 19.78 -16.66
N SER A 179 5.73 19.98 -15.56
CA SER A 179 5.60 18.98 -14.49
C SER A 179 4.16 18.45 -14.42
N LEU A 180 4.03 17.17 -14.17
CA LEU A 180 2.75 16.49 -14.04
C LEU A 180 2.63 15.94 -12.62
N SER A 181 1.55 16.30 -11.91
CA SER A 181 1.26 15.73 -10.60
C SER A 181 0.91 14.25 -10.71
N MET A 182 1.53 13.44 -9.89
CA MET A 182 1.37 11.99 -9.81
C MET A 182 0.63 11.57 -8.53
N LYS A 183 -0.41 12.34 -8.17
CA LYS A 183 -1.27 12.02 -7.01
C LYS A 183 -1.92 10.65 -7.18
N GLN A 184 -1.73 9.79 -6.17
CA GLN A 184 -2.18 8.40 -6.19
C GLN A 184 -2.94 8.07 -4.92
N TYR A 185 -4.02 7.32 -5.07
CA TYR A 185 -4.78 6.70 -3.98
C TYR A 185 -4.84 5.20 -4.25
N GLY A 186 -4.48 4.40 -3.28
CA GLY A 186 -4.47 2.96 -3.43
C GLY A 186 -4.97 2.24 -2.19
N ILE A 187 -5.26 0.96 -2.38
CA ILE A 187 -5.66 0.05 -1.32
C ILE A 187 -4.72 -1.14 -1.37
N SER A 188 -4.22 -1.55 -0.21
CA SER A 188 -3.43 -2.76 -0.06
C SER A 188 -4.07 -3.63 1.01
N ALA A 189 -4.24 -4.91 0.74
CA ALA A 189 -4.72 -5.86 1.73
C ALA A 189 -4.11 -7.24 1.47
N GLY A 190 -3.83 -7.98 2.53
CA GLY A 190 -3.24 -9.30 2.36
C GLY A 190 -2.78 -9.95 3.65
N LEU A 191 -2.02 -11.01 3.45
CA LEU A 191 -1.31 -11.73 4.49
C LEU A 191 0.14 -11.25 4.55
N GLY A 192 0.65 -11.09 5.75
CA GLY A 192 2.05 -10.84 6.00
C GLY A 192 2.62 -11.83 7.00
N PHE A 193 3.95 -11.90 7.02
CA PHE A 193 4.71 -12.68 7.96
C PHE A 193 5.42 -11.77 8.96
N HIS A 194 5.65 -12.29 10.17
CA HIS A 194 6.41 -11.58 11.17
C HIS A 194 7.22 -12.53 12.06
N LEU A 195 8.33 -12.01 12.55
CA LEU A 195 9.27 -12.72 13.41
C LEU A 195 9.72 -11.81 14.54
N VAL A 196 9.88 -12.36 15.72
CA VAL A 196 10.52 -11.66 16.85
C VAL A 196 12.03 -11.87 16.75
N THR A 197 12.77 -10.77 16.54
CA THR A 197 14.23 -10.83 16.31
C THR A 197 15.04 -10.88 17.61
N LYS A 198 14.48 -10.38 18.73
CA LYS A 198 15.08 -10.48 20.05
C LYS A 198 14.06 -11.04 21.03
N LYS A 199 14.42 -12.05 21.79
CA LYS A 199 13.66 -12.41 23.00
C LYS A 199 13.94 -11.31 24.02
N THR A 200 12.90 -10.59 24.43
CA THR A 200 12.99 -9.76 25.64
C THR A 200 13.22 -10.71 26.82
N PRO A 201 14.22 -10.44 27.66
CA PRO A 201 14.52 -11.29 28.83
C PRO A 201 13.36 -11.36 29.81
#